data_bd8517510880b1d776075fbd272780a1
#
_entry.id   bd8517510880b1d776075fbd272780a1
#
_cell.length_a   1.000
_cell.length_b   1.000
_cell.length_c   1.000
_cell.angle_alpha   90.00
_cell.angle_beta   90.00
_cell.angle_gamma   90.00
#
_symmetry.space_group_name_H-M   'P 1'
#
loop_
_entity.id
_entity.type
_entity.pdbx_description
1 polymer ?
#
loop_
_entity_poly.entity_id
_entity_poly.type
_entity_poly.pdbx_seq_one_letter_code
_entity_poly.pdbx_strand_id
1 'polypeptide(L)'
;MYIHSMYRICEKDYISSNNYSSIFEKYQFPLDTFQKYAIEAIEEGHNVLVAVPTGSGKSLPGEYAIKKFCEAGERVIYTSPIKALSNQKHKEFSKKFPNISFGIVTGDTNNNSDADCLIMTTEILWKTLFQTQMKENNSINSDKIELHFDLQVKDIGAVIFDEFHYINDKFRGHVWKQTVKMLPVEVVQVYLSATIKITPIFLKWLGSNKMTWVSTSKKRIVPLQHYAFYTELGRQELDKISNIEFKDLLNNNTGKLVLIKNQGESFDERKYQELVRIEKYMKNKFLYSN
;
A
#
# COMPACT_ATOMS: atom_id res chain seq x y z
N MET A 1 11.06 24.34 21.10
CA MET A 1 11.86 23.12 20.87
C MET A 1 11.67 22.74 19.41
N TYR A 2 12.65 23.00 18.54
CA TYR A 2 12.57 22.63 17.12
C TYR A 2 12.81 21.15 17.00
N ILE A 3 11.77 20.36 16.82
CA ILE A 3 11.89 18.94 16.47
C ILE A 3 12.37 18.90 15.02
N HIS A 4 13.63 18.55 14.81
CA HIS A 4 14.12 18.24 13.47
C HIS A 4 13.38 16.99 13.02
N SER A 5 12.65 17.08 11.90
CA SER A 5 12.01 15.93 11.29
C SER A 5 13.07 14.88 10.95
N MET A 6 12.95 13.70 11.56
CA MET A 6 13.90 12.62 11.36
C MET A 6 13.39 11.67 10.30
N TYR A 7 14.04 11.64 9.14
CA TYR A 7 13.83 10.60 8.14
C TYR A 7 15.11 10.24 7.40
N ARG A 8 15.22 8.98 6.96
CA ARG A 8 16.36 8.44 6.19
C ARG A 8 15.83 7.84 4.89
N ILE A 9 16.38 8.25 3.75
CA ILE A 9 16.04 7.68 2.43
C ILE A 9 17.02 6.56 2.10
N CYS A 10 16.51 5.38 1.78
CA CYS A 10 17.23 4.15 1.52
C CYS A 10 16.93 3.67 0.09
N GLU A 11 17.68 4.19 -0.89
CA GLU A 11 17.49 3.89 -2.32
C GLU A 11 18.69 3.18 -2.97
N LYS A 12 19.87 3.26 -2.32
CA LYS A 12 21.13 2.70 -2.83
C LYS A 12 21.33 1.28 -2.31
N ASP A 13 22.43 0.66 -2.75
CA ASP A 13 22.85 -0.64 -2.28
C ASP A 13 22.84 -0.71 -0.75
N TYR A 14 22.43 -1.87 -0.22
CA TYR A 14 22.32 -2.05 1.20
C TYR A 14 23.69 -1.98 1.87
N ILE A 15 23.84 -1.01 2.76
CA ILE A 15 25.01 -0.82 3.60
C ILE A 15 24.50 -0.58 5.02
N SER A 16 24.88 -1.46 5.94
CA SER A 16 24.60 -1.33 7.36
C SER A 16 25.86 -1.37 8.18
N SER A 17 25.89 -0.64 9.29
CA SER A 17 26.91 -0.76 10.32
C SER A 17 26.71 -1.98 11.22
N ASN A 18 25.50 -2.51 11.26
CA ASN A 18 25.11 -3.66 12.06
C ASN A 18 25.03 -4.92 11.19
N ASN A 19 25.37 -6.07 11.78
CA ASN A 19 25.29 -7.34 11.05
C ASN A 19 23.94 -8.02 11.23
N TYR A 20 23.05 -7.86 10.24
CA TYR A 20 21.74 -8.53 10.18
C TYR A 20 21.74 -9.78 9.29
N SER A 21 22.92 -10.28 8.88
CA SER A 21 23.03 -11.43 7.97
C SER A 21 22.29 -12.66 8.49
N SER A 22 22.37 -12.93 9.79
CA SER A 22 21.65 -14.05 10.42
C SER A 22 20.13 -13.99 10.32
N ILE A 23 19.57 -12.79 10.17
CA ILE A 23 18.13 -12.58 9.93
C ILE A 23 17.82 -12.83 8.45
N PHE A 24 18.65 -12.31 7.55
CA PHE A 24 18.43 -12.42 6.11
C PHE A 24 18.60 -13.85 5.59
N GLU A 25 19.52 -14.61 6.17
CA GLU A 25 19.78 -16.03 5.85
C GLU A 25 18.61 -16.98 6.20
N LYS A 26 17.68 -16.54 7.06
CA LYS A 26 16.46 -17.32 7.36
C LYS A 26 15.50 -17.41 6.18
N TYR A 27 15.68 -16.58 5.15
CA TYR A 27 14.85 -16.58 3.95
C TYR A 27 15.44 -17.51 2.90
N GLN A 28 14.59 -18.33 2.25
CA GLN A 28 15.01 -19.26 1.19
C GLN A 28 15.35 -18.59 -0.14
N PHE A 29 15.28 -17.27 -0.20
CA PHE A 29 15.54 -16.47 -1.38
C PHE A 29 16.31 -15.19 -0.98
N PRO A 30 17.11 -14.61 -1.88
CA PRO A 30 17.83 -13.38 -1.59
C PRO A 30 16.84 -12.22 -1.42
N LEU A 31 16.99 -11.50 -0.32
CA LEU A 31 16.20 -10.29 -0.07
C LEU A 31 16.65 -9.14 -0.96
N ASP A 32 15.69 -8.40 -1.50
CA ASP A 32 15.97 -7.14 -2.17
C ASP A 32 16.49 -6.07 -1.18
N THR A 33 17.22 -5.11 -1.70
CA THR A 33 17.79 -4.00 -0.93
C THR A 33 16.75 -3.29 -0.06
N PHE A 34 15.56 -3.03 -0.61
CA PHE A 34 14.50 -2.36 0.14
C PHE A 34 13.95 -3.22 1.29
N GLN A 35 13.92 -4.54 1.13
CA GLN A 35 13.48 -5.46 2.19
C GLN A 35 14.49 -5.48 3.32
N LYS A 36 15.79 -5.51 3.01
CA LYS A 36 16.87 -5.47 4.01
C LYS A 36 16.80 -4.18 4.84
N TYR A 37 16.70 -3.02 4.21
CA TYR A 37 16.54 -1.75 4.92
C TYR A 37 15.28 -1.68 5.77
N ALA A 38 14.16 -2.22 5.28
CA ALA A 38 12.94 -2.24 6.04
C ALA A 38 13.02 -3.14 7.27
N ILE A 39 13.64 -4.31 7.16
CA ILE A 39 13.91 -5.21 8.30
C ILE A 39 14.84 -4.53 9.31
N GLU A 40 15.94 -3.92 8.85
CA GLU A 40 16.87 -3.19 9.72
C GLU A 40 16.16 -2.06 10.49
N ALA A 41 15.34 -1.25 9.82
CA ALA A 41 14.57 -0.20 10.48
C ALA A 41 13.65 -0.75 11.59
N ILE A 42 12.99 -1.88 11.33
CA ILE A 42 12.13 -2.55 12.32
C ILE A 42 12.97 -3.10 13.48
N GLU A 43 14.17 -3.65 13.22
CA GLU A 43 15.09 -4.12 14.25
C GLU A 43 15.56 -3.00 15.17
N GLU A 44 15.85 -1.83 14.60
CA GLU A 44 16.26 -0.64 15.35
C GLU A 44 15.09 0.12 15.99
N GLY A 45 13.87 -0.42 15.89
CA GLY A 45 12.67 0.19 16.47
C GLY A 45 12.24 1.48 15.77
N HIS A 46 12.67 1.72 14.53
CA HIS A 46 12.27 2.87 13.73
C HIS A 46 10.98 2.60 12.92
N ASN A 47 10.28 3.65 12.55
CA ASN A 47 9.21 3.55 11.58
C ASN A 47 9.79 3.34 10.17
N VAL A 48 9.03 2.66 9.29
CA VAL A 48 9.48 2.45 7.92
C VAL A 48 8.35 2.62 6.91
N LEU A 49 8.60 3.42 5.86
CA LEU A 49 7.78 3.52 4.66
C LEU A 49 8.41 2.69 3.55
N VAL A 50 7.72 1.63 3.15
CA VAL A 50 8.08 0.79 2.00
C VAL A 50 7.25 1.25 0.80
N ALA A 51 7.91 1.97 -0.12
CA ALA A 51 7.28 2.53 -1.31
C ALA A 51 7.85 1.87 -2.57
N VAL A 52 7.27 0.74 -2.96
CA VAL A 52 7.75 -0.10 -4.06
C VAL A 52 6.58 -0.58 -4.93
N PRO A 53 6.80 -0.85 -6.23
CA PRO A 53 5.75 -1.30 -7.14
C PRO A 53 5.03 -2.56 -6.65
N THR A 54 3.80 -2.76 -7.10
CA THR A 54 3.05 -4.00 -6.89
C THR A 54 3.82 -5.20 -7.46
N GLY A 55 3.80 -6.33 -6.74
CA GLY A 55 4.52 -7.55 -7.13
C GLY A 55 5.99 -7.58 -6.74
N SER A 56 6.54 -6.54 -6.06
CA SER A 56 7.93 -6.50 -5.61
C SER A 56 8.18 -7.18 -4.26
N GLY A 57 7.17 -7.79 -3.63
CA GLY A 57 7.33 -8.39 -2.30
C GLY A 57 7.26 -7.37 -1.16
N LYS A 58 6.48 -6.28 -1.32
CA LYS A 58 6.31 -5.23 -0.31
C LYS A 58 5.71 -5.72 1.01
N SER A 59 4.97 -6.84 1.02
CA SER A 59 4.35 -7.40 2.22
C SER A 59 5.35 -8.00 3.21
N LEU A 60 6.52 -8.43 2.73
CA LEU A 60 7.51 -9.13 3.54
C LEU A 60 7.97 -8.33 4.78
N PRO A 61 8.26 -7.02 4.74
CA PRO A 61 8.55 -6.25 5.95
C PRO A 61 7.40 -6.23 6.97
N GLY A 62 6.15 -6.19 6.52
CA GLY A 62 4.98 -6.30 7.40
C GLY A 62 4.88 -7.67 8.05
N GLU A 63 5.10 -8.74 7.29
CA GLU A 63 5.16 -10.12 7.79
C GLU A 63 6.31 -10.32 8.78
N TYR A 64 7.44 -9.69 8.53
CA TYR A 64 8.58 -9.69 9.45
C TYR A 64 8.20 -9.02 10.77
N ALA A 65 7.54 -7.86 10.74
CA ALA A 65 7.08 -7.17 11.94
C ALA A 65 6.07 -8.02 12.73
N ILE A 66 5.10 -8.67 12.07
CA ILE A 66 4.18 -9.60 12.73
C ILE A 66 4.95 -10.66 13.49
N LYS A 67 5.87 -11.35 12.81
CA LYS A 67 6.65 -12.43 13.43
C LYS A 67 7.46 -11.91 14.61
N LYS A 68 8.23 -10.84 14.44
CA LYS A 68 9.14 -10.29 15.46
C LYS A 68 8.38 -9.92 16.74
N PHE A 69 7.35 -9.11 16.63
CA PHE A 69 6.65 -8.56 17.79
C PHE A 69 5.73 -9.60 18.46
N CYS A 70 5.03 -10.43 17.70
CA CYS A 70 4.22 -11.51 18.30
C CYS A 70 5.09 -12.56 18.99
N GLU A 71 6.27 -12.93 18.45
CA GLU A 71 7.21 -13.83 19.13
C GLU A 71 7.82 -13.20 20.40
N ALA A 72 7.86 -11.88 20.50
CA ALA A 72 8.25 -11.15 21.70
C ALA A 72 7.11 -10.99 22.73
N GLY A 73 5.91 -11.49 22.44
CA GLY A 73 4.72 -11.36 23.29
C GLY A 73 4.02 -10.01 23.18
N GLU A 74 4.36 -9.22 22.18
CA GLU A 74 3.73 -7.94 21.90
C GLU A 74 2.62 -8.09 20.85
N ARG A 75 1.58 -7.29 20.94
CA ARG A 75 0.46 -7.32 20.00
C ARG A 75 0.79 -6.54 18.73
N VAL A 76 0.35 -7.07 17.60
CA VAL A 76 0.48 -6.41 16.30
C VAL A 76 -0.88 -6.08 15.72
N ILE A 77 -1.00 -4.90 15.10
CA ILE A 77 -2.20 -4.52 14.36
C ILE A 77 -1.86 -4.40 12.88
N TYR A 78 -2.61 -5.12 12.05
CA TYR A 78 -2.51 -5.02 10.60
C TYR A 78 -3.75 -4.32 10.05
N THR A 79 -3.57 -3.13 9.47
CA THR A 79 -4.68 -2.39 8.89
C THR A 79 -4.70 -2.46 7.37
N SER A 80 -5.91 -2.53 6.81
CA SER A 80 -6.14 -2.45 5.38
C SER A 80 -7.29 -1.48 5.04
N PRO A 81 -7.36 -0.95 3.80
CA PRO A 81 -8.37 0.06 3.46
C PRO A 81 -9.78 -0.48 3.32
N ILE A 82 -9.96 -1.78 3.11
CA ILE A 82 -11.29 -2.38 2.87
C ILE A 82 -11.42 -3.76 3.53
N LYS A 83 -12.64 -4.10 3.94
CA LYS A 83 -12.97 -5.37 4.61
C LYS A 83 -12.56 -6.62 3.83
N ALA A 84 -12.72 -6.60 2.50
CA ALA A 84 -12.36 -7.74 1.64
C ALA A 84 -10.87 -8.09 1.75
N LEU A 85 -9.99 -7.07 1.77
CA LEU A 85 -8.56 -7.26 1.96
C LEU A 85 -8.23 -7.75 3.38
N SER A 86 -8.93 -7.23 4.41
CA SER A 86 -8.77 -7.72 5.79
C SER A 86 -9.10 -9.23 5.87
N ASN A 87 -10.21 -9.67 5.29
CA ASN A 87 -10.60 -11.07 5.24
C ASN A 87 -9.59 -11.95 4.49
N GLN A 88 -9.07 -11.45 3.37
CA GLN A 88 -8.04 -12.15 2.59
C GLN A 88 -6.76 -12.30 3.41
N LYS A 89 -6.28 -11.23 4.04
CA LYS A 89 -5.06 -11.24 4.87
C LYS A 89 -5.21 -12.13 6.10
N HIS A 90 -6.36 -12.13 6.74
CA HIS A 90 -6.63 -13.03 7.85
C HIS A 90 -6.46 -14.51 7.43
N LYS A 91 -7.05 -14.92 6.30
CA LYS A 91 -6.92 -16.28 5.79
C LYS A 91 -5.48 -16.63 5.38
N GLU A 92 -4.79 -15.67 4.76
CA GLU A 92 -3.40 -15.82 4.31
C GLU A 92 -2.45 -16.01 5.49
N PHE A 93 -2.51 -15.11 6.47
CA PHE A 93 -1.60 -15.11 7.60
C PHE A 93 -1.86 -16.24 8.60
N SER A 94 -3.11 -16.60 8.85
CA SER A 94 -3.45 -17.76 9.69
C SER A 94 -2.88 -19.08 9.16
N LYS A 95 -2.74 -19.20 7.83
CA LYS A 95 -2.08 -20.36 7.20
C LYS A 95 -0.56 -20.25 7.26
N LYS A 96 -0.04 -19.05 7.09
CA LYS A 96 1.41 -18.80 6.98
C LYS A 96 2.12 -18.87 8.33
N PHE A 97 1.46 -18.45 9.39
CA PHE A 97 2.01 -18.35 10.75
C PHE A 97 1.19 -19.18 11.75
N PRO A 98 1.33 -20.52 11.75
CA PRO A 98 0.48 -21.39 12.57
C PRO A 98 0.66 -21.21 14.09
N ASN A 99 1.79 -20.61 14.50
CA ASN A 99 2.12 -20.38 15.92
C ASN A 99 1.70 -18.97 16.41
N ILE A 100 1.08 -18.15 15.58
CA ILE A 100 0.60 -16.81 15.92
C ILE A 100 -0.93 -16.82 15.80
N SER A 101 -1.61 -16.37 16.83
CA SER A 101 -3.06 -16.22 16.78
C SER A 101 -3.46 -14.98 16.00
N PHE A 102 -4.45 -15.13 15.12
CA PHE A 102 -4.99 -14.04 14.31
C PHE A 102 -6.44 -13.77 14.64
N GLY A 103 -6.76 -12.51 14.83
CA GLY A 103 -8.12 -12.01 14.96
C GLY A 103 -8.50 -11.06 13.83
N ILE A 104 -9.79 -10.89 13.62
CA ILE A 104 -10.31 -9.94 12.64
C ILE A 104 -11.41 -9.09 13.26
N VAL A 105 -11.26 -7.75 13.14
CA VAL A 105 -12.24 -6.77 13.61
C VAL A 105 -12.61 -5.85 12.46
N THR A 106 -13.88 -5.91 12.06
CA THR A 106 -14.46 -5.02 11.05
C THR A 106 -15.77 -4.45 11.58
N GLY A 107 -16.42 -3.57 10.84
CA GLY A 107 -17.71 -3.00 11.29
C GLY A 107 -18.78 -4.05 11.60
N ASP A 108 -18.71 -5.22 10.99
CA ASP A 108 -19.73 -6.27 11.09
C ASP A 108 -19.20 -7.57 11.72
N THR A 109 -17.90 -7.67 11.98
CA THR A 109 -17.27 -8.90 12.45
C THR A 109 -16.27 -8.57 13.56
N ASN A 110 -16.43 -9.26 14.68
CA ASN A 110 -15.44 -9.27 15.75
C ASN A 110 -15.17 -10.73 16.10
N ASN A 111 -14.00 -11.23 15.69
CA ASN A 111 -13.60 -12.60 15.93
C ASN A 111 -12.18 -12.61 16.49
N ASN A 112 -12.00 -13.22 17.66
CA ASN A 112 -10.73 -13.37 18.37
C ASN A 112 -10.02 -12.03 18.62
N SER A 113 -10.69 -11.12 19.34
CA SER A 113 -10.16 -9.78 19.67
C SER A 113 -8.90 -9.79 20.56
N ASP A 114 -8.61 -10.92 21.20
CA ASP A 114 -7.44 -11.08 22.07
C ASP A 114 -6.23 -11.69 21.37
N ALA A 115 -6.32 -11.91 20.05
CA ALA A 115 -5.26 -12.48 19.25
C ALA A 115 -3.97 -11.65 19.29
N ASP A 116 -2.83 -12.33 19.07
CA ASP A 116 -1.51 -11.71 18.97
C ASP A 116 -1.44 -10.70 17.82
N CYS A 117 -2.08 -11.02 16.69
CA CYS A 117 -2.19 -10.13 15.55
C CYS A 117 -3.67 -9.85 15.20
N LEU A 118 -4.08 -8.58 15.30
CA LEU A 118 -5.42 -8.13 14.93
C LEU A 118 -5.41 -7.51 13.53
N ILE A 119 -6.27 -8.03 12.67
CA ILE A 119 -6.46 -7.51 11.32
C ILE A 119 -7.76 -6.70 11.31
N MET A 120 -7.68 -5.43 10.86
CA MET A 120 -8.83 -4.54 10.86
C MET A 120 -8.74 -3.48 9.76
N THR A 121 -9.81 -2.71 9.57
CA THR A 121 -9.72 -1.49 8.75
C THR A 121 -9.14 -0.33 9.57
N THR A 122 -8.51 0.62 8.89
CA THR A 122 -7.89 1.78 9.55
C THR A 122 -8.93 2.61 10.32
N GLU A 123 -10.17 2.65 9.85
CA GLU A 123 -11.27 3.35 10.53
C GLU A 123 -11.61 2.74 11.89
N ILE A 124 -11.54 1.41 12.00
CA ILE A 124 -11.77 0.72 13.27
C ILE A 124 -10.64 1.05 14.24
N LEU A 125 -9.38 0.97 13.79
CA LEU A 125 -8.25 1.35 14.64
C LEU A 125 -8.36 2.80 15.10
N TRP A 126 -8.66 3.73 14.19
CA TRP A 126 -8.87 5.14 14.52
C TRP A 126 -9.94 5.31 15.59
N LYS A 127 -11.11 4.71 15.41
CA LYS A 127 -12.23 4.78 16.35
C LYS A 127 -11.82 4.26 17.74
N THR A 128 -11.12 3.13 17.78
CA THR A 128 -10.68 2.53 19.04
C THR A 128 -9.65 3.39 19.75
N LEU A 129 -8.63 3.90 19.06
CA LEU A 129 -7.63 4.81 19.63
C LEU A 129 -8.28 6.07 20.17
N PHE A 130 -9.21 6.66 19.41
CA PHE A 130 -9.94 7.86 19.83
C PHE A 130 -10.75 7.61 21.11
N GLN A 131 -11.46 6.48 21.17
CA GLN A 131 -12.25 6.11 22.34
C GLN A 131 -11.38 5.85 23.58
N THR A 132 -10.21 5.20 23.40
CA THR A 132 -9.25 4.98 24.49
C THR A 132 -8.74 6.30 25.06
N GLN A 133 -8.32 7.23 24.20
CA GLN A 133 -7.87 8.57 24.64
C GLN A 133 -8.96 9.36 25.36
N MET A 134 -10.23 9.26 24.92
CA MET A 134 -11.35 9.92 25.58
C MET A 134 -11.64 9.35 26.97
N LYS A 135 -11.48 8.02 27.15
CA LYS A 135 -11.59 7.39 28.48
C LYS A 135 -10.47 7.83 29.42
N GLU A 136 -9.23 7.84 28.97
CA GLU A 136 -8.07 8.25 29.75
C GLU A 136 -8.18 9.72 30.23
N ASN A 137 -8.75 10.59 29.42
CA ASN A 137 -8.93 12.02 29.76
C ASN A 137 -10.18 12.32 30.59
N ASN A 138 -10.90 11.31 31.06
CA ASN A 138 -12.18 11.47 31.82
C ASN A 138 -13.21 12.38 31.11
N SER A 139 -13.10 12.55 29.82
CA SER A 139 -13.90 13.50 29.04
C SER A 139 -15.34 13.03 28.77
N ILE A 140 -15.64 11.75 29.01
CA ILE A 140 -16.96 11.15 28.79
C ILE A 140 -17.19 10.02 29.82
N ASN A 141 -18.43 9.93 30.38
CA ASN A 141 -18.82 8.84 31.26
C ASN A 141 -18.53 7.48 30.55
N SER A 142 -17.65 6.68 31.16
CA SER A 142 -17.15 5.40 30.66
C SER A 142 -18.25 4.43 30.23
N ASP A 143 -19.43 4.53 30.86
CA ASP A 143 -20.55 3.59 30.69
C ASP A 143 -21.31 3.74 29.34
N LYS A 144 -21.02 4.80 28.56
CA LYS A 144 -21.69 5.07 27.28
C LYS A 144 -20.85 4.76 26.05
N ILE A 145 -19.58 4.34 26.22
CA ILE A 145 -18.70 4.03 25.10
C ILE A 145 -18.64 2.52 24.94
N GLU A 146 -19.43 1.98 24.02
CA GLU A 146 -19.27 0.60 23.56
C GLU A 146 -17.99 0.50 22.74
N LEU A 147 -16.94 -0.09 23.34
CA LEU A 147 -15.75 -0.49 22.62
C LEU A 147 -16.09 -1.79 21.86
N HIS A 148 -15.71 -1.86 20.58
CA HIS A 148 -15.82 -3.10 19.82
C HIS A 148 -14.92 -4.20 20.41
N PHE A 149 -13.85 -3.82 21.10
CA PHE A 149 -12.94 -4.67 21.87
C PHE A 149 -12.05 -3.78 22.77
N ASP A 150 -11.49 -4.35 23.82
CA ASP A 150 -10.56 -3.63 24.72
C ASP A 150 -9.14 -3.71 24.14
N LEU A 151 -8.67 -2.58 23.60
CA LEU A 151 -7.32 -2.42 23.08
C LEU A 151 -6.44 -1.76 24.09
N GLN A 152 -5.55 -2.51 24.70
CA GLN A 152 -4.51 -1.95 25.55
C GLN A 152 -3.39 -1.42 24.63
N VAL A 153 -3.37 -0.12 24.41
CA VAL A 153 -2.43 0.53 23.46
C VAL A 153 -0.97 0.30 23.87
N LYS A 154 -0.71 0.17 25.17
CA LYS A 154 0.63 -0.13 25.72
C LYS A 154 1.20 -1.51 25.31
N ASP A 155 0.32 -2.45 24.93
CA ASP A 155 0.74 -3.80 24.57
C ASP A 155 1.02 -3.93 23.05
N ILE A 156 0.86 -2.83 22.30
CA ILE A 156 1.09 -2.80 20.86
C ILE A 156 2.56 -2.56 20.57
N GLY A 157 3.24 -3.56 19.98
CA GLY A 157 4.61 -3.42 19.49
C GLY A 157 4.68 -2.78 18.10
N ALA A 158 3.77 -3.17 17.20
CA ALA A 158 3.75 -2.62 15.84
C ALA A 158 2.35 -2.44 15.25
N VAL A 159 2.24 -1.45 14.33
CA VAL A 159 1.08 -1.26 13.47
C VAL A 159 1.52 -1.24 12.01
N ILE A 160 0.95 -2.14 11.20
CA ILE A 160 1.19 -2.22 9.76
C ILE A 160 0.02 -1.53 9.02
N PHE A 161 0.35 -0.54 8.21
CA PHE A 161 -0.60 0.16 7.34
C PHE A 161 -0.44 -0.34 5.91
N ASP A 162 -1.28 -1.29 5.49
CA ASP A 162 -1.27 -1.77 4.10
C ASP A 162 -2.01 -0.81 3.18
N GLU A 163 -1.55 -0.73 1.93
CA GLU A 163 -2.03 0.22 0.92
C GLU A 163 -2.04 1.67 1.42
N PHE A 164 -0.95 2.09 2.06
CA PHE A 164 -0.82 3.38 2.73
C PHE A 164 -1.09 4.61 1.84
N HIS A 165 -1.14 4.45 0.52
CA HIS A 165 -1.50 5.52 -0.40
C HIS A 165 -2.94 6.05 -0.19
N TYR A 166 -3.82 5.31 0.49
CA TYR A 166 -5.14 5.78 0.93
C TYR A 166 -5.09 7.00 1.86
N ILE A 167 -3.94 7.34 2.44
CA ILE A 167 -3.73 8.59 3.17
C ILE A 167 -4.02 9.84 2.32
N ASN A 168 -3.96 9.71 0.98
CA ASN A 168 -4.27 10.77 0.02
C ASN A 168 -5.72 10.73 -0.49
N ASP A 169 -6.54 9.80 -0.02
CA ASP A 169 -7.95 9.75 -0.36
C ASP A 169 -8.69 11.01 0.13
N LYS A 170 -9.56 11.57 -0.72
CA LYS A 170 -10.26 12.84 -0.42
C LYS A 170 -11.18 12.74 0.79
N PHE A 171 -11.82 11.60 1.00
CA PHE A 171 -12.84 11.40 2.04
C PHE A 171 -12.26 10.70 3.27
N ARG A 172 -11.39 9.72 3.09
CA ARG A 172 -10.89 8.84 4.15
C ARG A 172 -9.47 9.18 4.62
N GLY A 173 -8.71 9.94 3.84
CA GLY A 173 -7.30 10.23 4.14
C GLY A 173 -7.07 10.94 5.48
N HIS A 174 -8.05 11.71 5.97
CA HIS A 174 -7.93 12.35 7.29
C HIS A 174 -7.91 11.34 8.44
N VAL A 175 -8.69 10.25 8.35
CA VAL A 175 -8.67 9.15 9.31
C VAL A 175 -7.28 8.52 9.39
N TRP A 176 -6.69 8.22 8.24
CA TRP A 176 -5.32 7.66 8.15
C TRP A 176 -4.29 8.58 8.82
N LYS A 177 -4.35 9.89 8.53
CA LYS A 177 -3.44 10.89 9.11
C LYS A 177 -3.58 10.98 10.62
N GLN A 178 -4.81 10.96 11.12
CA GLN A 178 -5.08 11.00 12.56
C GLN A 178 -4.60 9.73 13.25
N THR A 179 -4.90 8.55 12.70
CA THR A 179 -4.46 7.26 13.24
C THR A 179 -2.94 7.21 13.43
N VAL A 180 -2.17 7.59 12.39
CA VAL A 180 -0.70 7.66 12.44
C VAL A 180 -0.22 8.55 13.60
N LYS A 181 -0.89 9.68 13.87
CA LYS A 181 -0.48 10.63 14.90
C LYS A 181 -0.96 10.29 16.32
N MET A 182 -1.99 9.47 16.42
CA MET A 182 -2.53 9.04 17.71
C MET A 182 -1.74 7.86 18.32
N LEU A 183 -0.99 7.14 17.51
CA LEU A 183 -0.16 6.04 18.01
C LEU A 183 1.01 6.55 18.85
N PRO A 184 1.31 5.89 19.98
CA PRO A 184 2.46 6.19 20.82
C PRO A 184 3.78 6.11 20.05
N VAL A 185 4.79 6.83 20.51
CA VAL A 185 6.12 6.87 19.88
C VAL A 185 6.86 5.52 19.99
N GLU A 186 6.53 4.72 20.97
CA GLU A 186 7.08 3.38 21.21
C GLU A 186 6.66 2.42 20.10
N VAL A 187 5.44 2.54 19.62
CA VAL A 187 4.87 1.67 18.57
C VAL A 187 5.63 1.84 17.25
N VAL A 188 6.10 0.74 16.69
CA VAL A 188 6.72 0.74 15.36
C VAL A 188 5.65 0.77 14.28
N GLN A 189 5.73 1.76 13.39
CA GLN A 189 4.77 1.90 12.31
C GLN A 189 5.40 1.49 10.98
N VAL A 190 4.80 0.49 10.32
CA VAL A 190 5.24 -0.04 9.03
C VAL A 190 4.21 0.36 7.96
N TYR A 191 4.61 1.20 7.03
CA TYR A 191 3.75 1.70 5.97
C TYR A 191 4.08 1.03 4.64
N LEU A 192 3.13 0.31 4.06
CA LEU A 192 3.28 -0.43 2.80
C LEU A 192 2.49 0.28 1.69
N SER A 193 3.18 0.70 0.63
CA SER A 193 2.54 1.43 -0.47
C SER A 193 3.14 1.10 -1.83
N ALA A 194 2.28 1.04 -2.85
CA ALA A 194 2.75 0.88 -4.24
C ALA A 194 2.91 2.22 -4.98
N THR A 195 2.11 3.23 -4.65
CA THR A 195 1.93 4.45 -5.45
C THR A 195 1.80 5.71 -4.60
N ILE A 196 2.71 5.92 -3.67
CA ILE A 196 2.69 7.13 -2.85
C ILE A 196 3.66 8.18 -3.40
N LYS A 197 3.21 9.44 -3.49
CA LYS A 197 4.07 10.56 -3.86
C LYS A 197 4.89 11.00 -2.65
N ILE A 198 6.18 10.72 -2.69
CA ILE A 198 7.13 11.10 -1.65
C ILE A 198 7.57 12.55 -1.89
N THR A 199 7.17 13.45 -1.00
CA THR A 199 7.59 14.86 -1.01
C THR A 199 8.32 15.21 0.29
N PRO A 200 9.22 16.20 0.31
CA PRO A 200 9.90 16.63 1.53
C PRO A 200 8.92 17.01 2.66
N ILE A 201 7.81 17.65 2.33
CA ILE A 201 6.76 18.02 3.30
C ILE A 201 6.12 16.77 3.91
N PHE A 202 5.79 15.78 3.06
CA PHE A 202 5.23 14.52 3.52
C PHE A 202 6.19 13.76 4.45
N LEU A 203 7.47 13.69 4.08
CA LEU A 203 8.48 13.02 4.89
C LEU A 203 8.71 13.73 6.23
N LYS A 204 8.75 15.06 6.25
CA LYS A 204 8.82 15.84 7.48
C LYS A 204 7.62 15.56 8.38
N TRP A 205 6.43 15.49 7.82
CA TRP A 205 5.22 15.14 8.55
C TRP A 205 5.27 13.72 9.10
N LEU A 206 5.67 12.75 8.28
CA LEU A 206 5.73 11.34 8.68
C LEU A 206 6.77 11.11 9.78
N GLY A 207 7.97 11.71 9.65
CA GLY A 207 9.06 11.61 10.61
C GLY A 207 8.98 12.61 11.79
N SER A 208 7.84 13.29 12.00
CA SER A 208 7.79 14.35 13.04
C SER A 208 7.85 13.83 14.47
N ASN A 209 7.45 12.61 14.74
CA ASN A 209 7.39 12.05 16.09
C ASN A 209 8.50 11.00 16.32
N LYS A 210 8.89 10.26 15.29
CA LYS A 210 9.87 9.18 15.38
C LYS A 210 10.64 9.07 14.07
N MET A 211 11.92 8.68 14.15
CA MET A 211 12.74 8.38 12.97
C MET A 211 11.97 7.45 12.02
N THR A 212 11.86 7.85 10.76
CA THR A 212 11.17 7.08 9.73
C THR A 212 12.12 6.79 8.56
N TRP A 213 12.39 5.52 8.30
CA TRP A 213 13.15 5.12 7.15
C TRP A 213 12.23 5.00 5.93
N VAL A 214 12.71 5.47 4.78
CA VAL A 214 11.98 5.46 3.52
C VAL A 214 12.70 4.52 2.57
N SER A 215 12.19 3.30 2.48
CA SER A 215 12.78 2.26 1.65
C SER A 215 12.04 2.16 0.33
N THR A 216 12.72 2.47 -0.76
CA THR A 216 12.14 2.55 -2.10
C THR A 216 12.88 1.70 -3.12
N SER A 217 12.15 1.24 -4.12
CA SER A 217 12.72 0.61 -5.31
C SER A 217 11.85 0.93 -6.52
N LYS A 218 12.48 1.27 -7.62
CA LYS A 218 11.81 1.46 -8.92
C LYS A 218 11.80 0.18 -9.76
N LYS A 219 12.55 -0.83 -9.33
CA LYS A 219 12.68 -2.09 -10.04
C LYS A 219 11.37 -2.87 -9.95
N ARG A 220 10.82 -3.24 -11.10
CA ARG A 220 9.71 -4.18 -11.19
C ARG A 220 10.25 -5.56 -11.56
N ILE A 221 9.81 -6.60 -10.84
CA ILE A 221 10.15 -7.99 -11.19
C ILE A 221 9.50 -8.36 -12.50
N VAL A 222 8.22 -8.02 -12.67
CA VAL A 222 7.50 -8.19 -13.93
C VAL A 222 7.46 -6.87 -14.67
N PRO A 223 8.02 -6.79 -15.88
CA PRO A 223 7.98 -5.60 -16.72
C PRO A 223 6.53 -5.14 -16.96
N LEU A 224 6.29 -3.83 -16.84
CA LEU A 224 5.00 -3.25 -17.15
C LEU A 224 5.02 -2.69 -18.59
N GLN A 225 4.17 -3.23 -19.42
CA GLN A 225 3.92 -2.75 -20.78
C GLN A 225 2.51 -2.18 -20.86
N HIS A 226 2.35 -1.09 -21.58
CA HIS A 226 1.06 -0.46 -21.78
C HIS A 226 0.60 -0.69 -23.21
N TYR A 227 -0.59 -1.22 -23.35
CA TYR A 227 -1.21 -1.49 -24.65
C TYR A 227 -2.54 -0.74 -24.74
N ALA A 228 -2.90 -0.34 -25.96
CA ALA A 228 -4.27 0.04 -26.31
C ALA A 228 -4.89 -1.08 -27.11
N PHE A 229 -6.19 -1.25 -26.99
CA PHE A 229 -6.99 -2.15 -27.80
C PHE A 229 -8.28 -1.44 -28.23
N TYR A 230 -8.55 -1.49 -29.52
CA TYR A 230 -9.83 -1.06 -30.10
C TYR A 230 -10.45 -2.23 -30.84
N THR A 231 -11.76 -2.34 -30.75
CA THR A 231 -12.52 -3.36 -31.48
C THR A 231 -12.35 -3.22 -32.99
N GLU A 232 -12.31 -4.32 -33.69
CA GLU A 232 -12.26 -4.33 -35.14
C GLU A 232 -13.55 -3.74 -35.73
N LEU A 233 -13.40 -2.93 -36.77
CA LEU A 233 -14.53 -2.40 -37.52
C LEU A 233 -14.96 -3.41 -38.60
N GLY A 234 -16.26 -3.57 -38.76
CA GLY A 234 -16.80 -4.39 -39.85
C GLY A 234 -16.42 -3.86 -41.25
N ARG A 235 -16.26 -4.75 -42.23
CA ARG A 235 -15.88 -4.38 -43.61
C ARG A 235 -16.79 -3.30 -44.20
N GLN A 236 -18.11 -3.40 -44.00
CA GLN A 236 -19.07 -2.40 -44.48
C GLN A 236 -18.88 -0.99 -43.88
N GLU A 237 -18.27 -0.94 -42.72
CA GLU A 237 -17.98 0.32 -42.03
C GLU A 237 -16.66 0.91 -42.50
N LEU A 238 -15.66 0.09 -42.73
CA LEU A 238 -14.37 0.48 -43.31
C LEU A 238 -14.54 1.00 -44.76
N ASP A 239 -15.47 0.41 -45.53
CA ASP A 239 -15.72 0.80 -46.92
C ASP A 239 -16.41 2.16 -47.06
N LYS A 240 -17.04 2.68 -45.99
CA LYS A 240 -17.60 4.04 -45.94
C LYS A 240 -16.54 5.12 -45.70
N ILE A 241 -15.31 4.75 -45.37
CA ILE A 241 -14.21 5.67 -45.10
C ILE A 241 -13.51 5.99 -46.41
N SER A 242 -13.66 7.22 -46.88
CA SER A 242 -13.06 7.71 -48.12
C SER A 242 -11.56 8.04 -48.00
N ASN A 243 -11.08 8.33 -46.79
CA ASN A 243 -9.67 8.64 -46.54
C ASN A 243 -8.88 7.35 -46.40
N ILE A 244 -8.04 7.06 -47.39
CA ILE A 244 -7.23 5.84 -47.46
C ILE A 244 -6.25 5.75 -46.29
N GLU A 245 -5.53 6.83 -45.96
CA GLU A 245 -4.58 6.86 -44.87
C GLU A 245 -5.25 6.57 -43.50
N PHE A 246 -6.45 7.08 -43.29
CA PHE A 246 -7.20 6.82 -42.08
C PHE A 246 -7.77 5.40 -42.02
N LYS A 247 -8.18 4.85 -43.19
CA LYS A 247 -8.60 3.45 -43.31
C LYS A 247 -7.45 2.49 -42.98
N ASP A 248 -6.25 2.77 -43.44
CA ASP A 248 -5.04 2.02 -43.12
C ASP A 248 -4.66 2.15 -41.64
N LEU A 249 -4.80 3.34 -41.07
CA LEU A 249 -4.59 3.57 -39.64
C LEU A 249 -5.51 2.68 -38.79
N LEU A 250 -6.80 2.59 -39.15
CA LEU A 250 -7.77 1.73 -38.46
C LEU A 250 -7.42 0.24 -38.62
N ASN A 251 -7.15 -0.23 -39.83
CA ASN A 251 -6.79 -1.60 -40.11
C ASN A 251 -5.52 -2.03 -39.36
N ASN A 252 -4.58 -1.09 -39.18
CA ASN A 252 -3.31 -1.37 -38.50
C ASN A 252 -3.40 -1.32 -36.98
N ASN A 253 -4.45 -0.74 -36.40
CA ASN A 253 -4.52 -0.49 -34.94
C ASN A 253 -5.80 -1.02 -34.28
N THR A 254 -6.77 -1.58 -35.00
CA THR A 254 -7.96 -2.22 -34.44
C THR A 254 -7.87 -3.74 -34.45
N GLY A 255 -8.62 -4.42 -33.60
CA GLY A 255 -8.64 -5.86 -33.49
C GLY A 255 -7.38 -6.49 -32.88
N LYS A 256 -6.41 -5.69 -32.44
CA LYS A 256 -5.15 -6.17 -31.85
C LYS A 256 -4.63 -5.26 -30.74
N LEU A 257 -3.75 -5.80 -29.90
CA LEU A 257 -3.03 -5.03 -28.88
C LEU A 257 -1.93 -4.18 -29.53
N VAL A 258 -2.00 -2.88 -29.33
CA VAL A 258 -1.01 -1.90 -29.81
C VAL A 258 -0.15 -1.44 -28.65
N LEU A 259 1.13 -1.79 -28.63
CA LEU A 259 2.07 -1.37 -27.58
C LEU A 259 2.30 0.15 -27.66
N ILE A 260 2.04 0.85 -26.53
CA ILE A 260 2.18 2.30 -26.41
C ILE A 260 3.45 2.66 -25.63
N LYS A 261 3.78 1.84 -24.62
CA LYS A 261 4.93 2.10 -23.77
C LYS A 261 5.51 0.81 -23.24
N ASN A 262 6.81 0.64 -23.39
CA ASN A 262 7.57 -0.44 -22.78
C ASN A 262 8.17 0.00 -21.43
N GLN A 263 8.59 -0.96 -20.60
CA GLN A 263 9.26 -0.64 -19.34
C GLN A 263 10.61 0.05 -19.62
N GLY A 264 10.83 1.18 -18.92
CA GLY A 264 12.07 1.94 -19.04
C GLY A 264 12.18 2.83 -20.29
N GLU A 265 11.25 2.72 -21.22
CA GLU A 265 11.19 3.56 -22.42
C GLU A 265 10.33 4.79 -22.20
N SER A 266 10.52 5.80 -23.03
CA SER A 266 9.62 6.94 -23.14
C SER A 266 8.30 6.51 -23.74
N PHE A 267 7.25 7.26 -23.43
CA PHE A 267 5.95 7.09 -24.06
C PHE A 267 6.03 7.40 -25.55
N ASP A 268 5.49 6.54 -26.41
CA ASP A 268 5.43 6.76 -27.85
C ASP A 268 4.31 7.76 -28.16
N GLU A 269 4.65 9.04 -28.15
CA GLU A 269 3.72 10.14 -28.36
C GLU A 269 3.06 10.09 -29.75
N ARG A 270 3.81 9.71 -30.81
CA ARG A 270 3.28 9.62 -32.16
C ARG A 270 2.19 8.55 -32.22
N LYS A 271 2.48 7.37 -31.72
CA LYS A 271 1.56 6.25 -31.69
C LYS A 271 0.34 6.54 -30.83
N TYR A 272 0.52 7.26 -29.72
CA TYR A 272 -0.58 7.71 -28.88
C TYR A 272 -1.50 8.69 -29.63
N GLN A 273 -0.96 9.65 -30.38
CA GLN A 273 -1.77 10.58 -31.17
C GLN A 273 -2.56 9.87 -32.28
N GLU A 274 -2.00 8.84 -32.91
CA GLU A 274 -2.72 7.97 -33.83
C GLU A 274 -3.92 7.30 -33.16
N LEU A 275 -3.73 6.77 -31.95
CA LEU A 275 -4.78 6.11 -31.19
C LEU A 275 -5.87 7.11 -30.71
N VAL A 276 -5.50 8.34 -30.36
CA VAL A 276 -6.46 9.41 -30.02
C VAL A 276 -7.36 9.73 -31.22
N ARG A 277 -6.82 9.72 -32.44
CA ARG A 277 -7.64 9.91 -33.66
C ARG A 277 -8.65 8.79 -33.84
N ILE A 278 -8.23 7.53 -33.60
CA ILE A 278 -9.12 6.38 -33.64
C ILE A 278 -10.22 6.48 -32.56
N GLU A 279 -9.85 6.84 -31.34
CA GLU A 279 -10.79 7.01 -30.23
C GLU A 279 -11.87 8.06 -30.53
N LYS A 280 -11.47 9.21 -31.05
CA LYS A 280 -12.39 10.27 -31.45
C LYS A 280 -13.37 9.81 -32.53
N TYR A 281 -12.89 9.07 -33.53
CA TYR A 281 -13.74 8.50 -34.57
C TYR A 281 -14.76 7.51 -34.00
N MET A 282 -14.30 6.60 -33.16
CA MET A 282 -15.13 5.58 -32.51
C MET A 282 -16.21 6.23 -31.63
N LYS A 283 -15.85 7.20 -30.81
CA LYS A 283 -16.80 7.94 -29.95
C LYS A 283 -17.87 8.68 -30.74
N ASN A 284 -17.48 9.37 -31.78
CA ASN A 284 -18.43 10.09 -32.64
C ASN A 284 -19.42 9.12 -33.31
N LYS A 285 -18.96 7.96 -33.70
CA LYS A 285 -19.79 6.95 -34.32
C LYS A 285 -20.85 6.36 -33.36
N PHE A 286 -20.45 6.05 -32.14
CA PHE A 286 -21.36 5.50 -31.11
C PHE A 286 -22.36 6.53 -30.56
N LEU A 287 -22.05 7.84 -30.62
CA LEU A 287 -22.97 8.90 -30.19
C LEU A 287 -24.07 9.19 -31.20
N TYR A 288 -23.91 8.79 -32.47
CA TYR A 288 -24.92 9.03 -33.55
C TYR A 288 -25.65 7.76 -34.01
N SER A 289 -25.45 6.63 -33.32
CA SER A 289 -26.08 5.35 -33.61
C SER A 289 -27.15 4.91 -32.59
N ASN A 290 -27.59 5.85 -31.73
CA ASN A 290 -28.74 5.69 -30.82
C ASN A 290 -29.87 6.62 -31.22
#